data_e9af2ed957b1bccb6a01cfeff12b15f5
#
_entry.id   e9af2ed957b1bccb6a01cfeff12b15f5
#
_cell.length_a   1.000
_cell.length_b   1.000
_cell.length_c   1.000
_cell.angle_alpha   90.00
_cell.angle_beta   90.00
_cell.angle_gamma   90.00
#
_symmetry.space_group_name_H-M   'P 1'
#
loop_
_entity.id
_entity.type
_entity.pdbx_description
1 polymer ?
#
loop_
_entity_poly.entity_id
_entity_poly.type
_entity_poly.pdbx_seq_one_letter_code
_entity_poly.pdbx_strand_id
1 'polypeptide(L)' 'MLMPEATRLQEELARSIEARTGRRVRELEIEILPEVVVLRGRTTSWYVKQLAQHCVSIRLPRFGVRNGIVVVAS' A
#
# COMPACT_ATOMS: atom_id res chain seq x y z
N MET A 1 25.54 -4.04 2.16
CA MET A 1 24.76 -4.46 0.99
C MET A 1 23.75 -3.39 0.62
N LEU A 2 23.74 -2.99 -0.64
CA LEU A 2 22.80 -1.98 -1.11
C LEU A 2 21.47 -2.63 -1.45
N MET A 3 20.39 -2.08 -0.88
CA MET A 3 19.04 -2.52 -1.23
C MET A 3 18.62 -1.85 -2.53
N PRO A 4 17.91 -2.58 -3.40
CA PRO A 4 17.32 -1.95 -4.57
C PRO A 4 16.43 -0.79 -4.15
N GLU A 5 16.41 0.25 -4.96
CA GLU A 5 15.60 1.43 -4.65
C GLU A 5 14.12 1.08 -4.54
N ALA A 6 13.65 0.15 -5.40
CA ALA A 6 12.26 -0.30 -5.33
C ALA A 6 11.94 -0.95 -3.99
N THR A 7 12.86 -1.74 -3.43
CA THR A 7 12.63 -2.37 -2.14
C THR A 7 12.56 -1.34 -1.03
N ARG A 8 13.42 -0.33 -1.08
CA ARG A 8 13.37 0.74 -0.09
C ARG A 8 12.06 1.50 -0.17
N LEU A 9 11.61 1.80 -1.37
CA LEU A 9 10.35 2.50 -1.57
C LEU A 9 9.17 1.67 -1.08
N GLN A 10 9.19 0.36 -1.33
CA GLN A 10 8.17 -0.54 -0.81
C GLN A 10 8.09 -0.48 0.71
N GLU A 11 9.23 -0.48 1.37
CA GLU A 11 9.26 -0.42 2.83
C GLU A 11 8.73 0.91 3.35
N GLU A 12 9.10 2.01 2.70
CA GLU A 12 8.60 3.32 3.09
C GLU A 12 7.09 3.42 2.92
N LEU A 13 6.57 2.91 1.81
CA LEU A 13 5.13 2.91 1.58
C LEU A 13 4.42 2.04 2.61
N ALA A 14 4.96 0.87 2.91
CA ALA A 14 4.37 -0.01 3.90
C ALA A 14 4.28 0.67 5.27
N ARG A 15 5.35 1.33 5.68
CA ARG A 15 5.35 2.05 6.95
C ARG A 15 4.32 3.17 6.97
N SER A 16 4.23 3.90 5.86
CA SER A 16 3.29 4.99 5.74
C SER A 16 1.84 4.48 5.83
N ILE A 17 1.55 3.40 5.12
CA ILE A 17 0.22 2.80 5.15
C ILE A 17 -0.08 2.26 6.54
N GLU A 18 0.85 1.55 7.15
CA GLU A 18 0.64 1.01 8.49
C GLU A 18 0.39 2.10 9.52
N ALA A 19 1.15 3.20 9.43
CA ALA A 19 0.97 4.31 10.35
C ALA A 19 -0.39 4.98 10.18
N ARG A 20 -0.81 5.18 8.93
CA ARG A 20 -2.08 5.85 8.64
C ARG A 20 -3.29 4.98 8.94
N THR A 21 -3.16 3.68 8.76
CA THR A 21 -4.28 2.75 8.93
C THR A 21 -4.32 2.12 10.31
N GLY A 22 -3.34 2.41 11.16
CA GLY A 22 -3.26 1.78 12.48
C GLY A 22 -3.02 0.28 12.38
N ARG A 23 -2.29 -0.13 11.34
CA ARG A 23 -1.96 -1.54 11.08
C ARG A 23 -3.19 -2.41 10.86
N ARG A 24 -4.22 -1.82 10.26
CA ARG A 24 -5.46 -2.55 10.02
C ARG A 24 -5.48 -3.33 8.71
N VAL A 25 -4.42 -3.25 7.92
CA VAL A 25 -4.30 -4.06 6.71
C VAL A 25 -3.43 -5.26 7.05
N ARG A 26 -4.00 -6.45 6.94
CA ARG A 26 -3.29 -7.69 7.20
C ARG A 26 -2.64 -8.19 5.93
N GLU A 27 -1.46 -8.76 6.09
CA GLU A 27 -0.71 -9.35 4.98
C GLU A 27 -0.49 -8.33 3.86
N LEU A 28 -0.15 -7.12 4.25
CA LEU A 28 0.08 -6.05 3.29
C LEU A 28 1.27 -6.37 2.40
N GLU A 29 1.02 -6.35 1.09
CA GLU A 29 2.06 -6.51 0.08
C GLU A 29 1.99 -5.35 -0.88
N ILE A 30 3.14 -4.86 -1.28
CA ILE A 30 3.24 -3.73 -2.20
C ILE A 30 4.20 -4.14 -3.31
N GLU A 31 3.73 -4.02 -4.54
CA GLU A 31 4.56 -4.28 -5.71
C GLU A 31 4.65 -2.99 -6.52
N ILE A 32 5.87 -2.55 -6.81
CA ILE A 32 6.08 -1.33 -7.56
C ILE A 32 6.53 -1.70 -8.97
N LEU A 33 5.67 -1.43 -9.93
CA LEU A 33 5.94 -1.64 -11.35
C LEU A 33 6.28 -0.29 -11.96
N PRO A 34 6.72 -0.24 -13.22
CA PRO A 34 7.20 1.02 -13.80
C PRO A 34 6.20 2.18 -13.77
N GLU A 35 4.90 1.89 -13.86
CA GLU A 35 3.90 2.96 -13.90
C GLU A 35 2.74 2.73 -12.96
N VAL A 36 2.79 1.67 -12.17
CA VAL A 36 1.67 1.33 -11.30
C VAL A 36 2.19 0.70 -10.02
N VAL A 37 1.52 1.01 -8.92
CA VAL A 37 1.77 0.37 -7.64
C VAL A 37 0.59 -0.57 -7.36
N VAL A 38 0.90 -1.82 -7.07
CA VAL A 38 -0.12 -2.81 -6.75
C VAL A 38 -0.13 -3.06 -5.25
N LEU A 39 -1.30 -2.92 -4.64
CA LEU A 39 -1.48 -3.19 -3.23
C LEU A 39 -2.26 -4.49 -3.06
N ARG A 40 -1.86 -5.29 -2.09
CA ARG A 40 -2.58 -6.51 -1.72
C ARG A 40 -2.61 -6.61 -0.21
N GLY A 41 -3.64 -7.26 0.28
CA GLY A 41 -3.81 -7.45 1.71
C GLY A 41 -5.27 -7.64 2.03
N ARG A 42 -5.60 -7.62 3.33
CA ARG A 42 -6.97 -7.80 3.79
C ARG A 42 -7.27 -6.82 4.91
N THR A 43 -8.48 -6.30 4.91
CA THR A 43 -8.96 -5.44 5.97
C THR A 43 -10.46 -5.65 6.14
N THR A 44 -11.02 -5.16 7.22
CA THR A 44 -12.46 -5.21 7.45
C THR A 44 -13.13 -3.87 7.18
N SER A 45 -12.41 -2.90 6.64
CA SER A 45 -12.91 -1.54 6.49
C SER A 45 -12.64 -1.00 5.10
N TRP A 46 -13.68 -0.55 4.43
CA TRP A 46 -13.54 0.15 3.15
C TRP A 46 -12.74 1.42 3.30
N TYR A 47 -12.92 2.12 4.41
CA TYR A 47 -12.18 3.33 4.68
C TYR A 47 -10.68 3.06 4.72
N VAL A 48 -10.29 1.98 5.39
CA VAL A 48 -8.87 1.60 5.47
C VAL A 48 -8.31 1.28 4.09
N LYS A 49 -9.08 0.57 3.27
CA LYS A 49 -8.66 0.26 1.90
C LYS A 49 -8.40 1.53 1.11
N GLN A 50 -9.31 2.49 1.19
CA GLN A 50 -9.16 3.77 0.48
C GLN A 50 -8.02 4.60 1.04
N LEU A 51 -7.85 4.55 2.35
CA LEU A 51 -6.77 5.29 3.00
C LEU A 51 -5.40 4.79 2.54
N ALA A 52 -5.26 3.48 2.38
CA ALA A 52 -4.02 2.89 1.87
C ALA A 52 -3.72 3.41 0.45
N GLN A 53 -4.74 3.44 -0.41
CA GLN A 53 -4.57 3.97 -1.76
C GLN A 53 -4.18 5.44 -1.74
N HIS A 54 -4.80 6.20 -0.86
CA HIS A 54 -4.52 7.63 -0.73
C HIS A 54 -3.06 7.87 -0.32
N CYS A 55 -2.54 7.05 0.58
CA CYS A 55 -1.14 7.14 0.99
C CYS A 55 -0.20 6.99 -0.20
N VAL A 56 -0.48 6.02 -1.07
CA VAL A 56 0.34 5.79 -2.25
C VAL A 56 0.23 6.98 -3.21
N SER A 57 -0.99 7.47 -3.42
CA SER A 57 -1.22 8.58 -4.35
C SER A 57 -0.49 9.85 -3.92
N ILE A 58 -0.41 10.08 -2.62
CA ILE A 58 0.30 11.25 -2.10
C ILE A 58 1.80 11.12 -2.33
N ARG A 59 2.34 9.93 -2.06
CA ARG A 59 3.79 9.70 -2.17
C ARG A 59 4.25 9.57 -3.62
N LEU A 60 3.42 8.98 -4.46
CA LEU A 60 3.76 8.69 -5.85
C LEU A 60 2.63 9.17 -6.76
N PRO A 61 2.46 10.49 -6.89
CA PRO A 61 1.31 11.02 -7.62
C PRO A 61 1.29 10.68 -9.11
N ARG A 62 2.43 10.29 -9.67
CA ARG A 62 2.51 9.95 -11.10
C ARG A 62 2.28 8.49 -11.38
N PHE A 63 2.15 7.67 -10.34
CA PHE A 63 1.89 6.25 -10.51
C PHE A 63 0.40 5.99 -10.46
N GLY A 64 -0.06 5.04 -11.29
CA GLY A 64 -1.38 4.48 -11.08
C GLY A 64 -1.36 3.59 -9.85
N VAL A 65 -2.52 3.37 -9.26
CA VAL A 65 -2.63 2.49 -8.10
C VAL A 65 -3.65 1.41 -8.41
N ARG A 66 -3.21 0.17 -8.31
CA ARG A 66 -4.13 -0.97 -8.38
C ARG A 66 -4.34 -1.46 -6.95
N ASN A 67 -5.48 -1.16 -6.40
CA ASN A 67 -5.77 -1.49 -5.01
C ASN A 67 -6.47 -2.83 -4.91
N GLY A 68 -5.68 -3.88 -4.73
CA GLY A 68 -6.18 -5.24 -4.57
C GLY A 68 -6.41 -5.65 -3.12
N ILE A 69 -6.47 -4.69 -2.21
CA ILE A 69 -6.80 -5.00 -0.82
C ILE A 69 -8.24 -5.49 -0.76
N VAL A 70 -8.44 -6.65 -0.15
CA VAL A 70 -9.76 -7.26 -0.03
C VAL A 70 -10.42 -6.79 1.26
N VAL A 71 -11.65 -6.34 1.16
CA VAL A 71 -12.45 -5.99 2.35
C VAL A 71 -13.28 -7.21 2.70
N VAL A 72 -13.02 -7.76 3.87
CA VAL A 72 -13.72 -8.95 4.33
C VAL A 72 -14.66 -8.57 5.48
N ALA A 73 -15.77 -9.30 5.57
CA ALA A 73 -16.70 -9.08 6.68
C ALA A 73 -16.03 -9.54 7.98
N SER A 74 -16.24 -8.78 9.02
CA SER A 74 -15.70 -9.12 10.33
C SER A 74 -16.59 -10.14 11.03
#